data_712a22410697c13c970350442c2e7995
#
_entry.id   712a22410697c13c970350442c2e7995
#
_cell.length_a   1.000
_cell.length_b   1.000
_cell.length_c   1.000
_cell.angle_alpha   90.00
_cell.angle_beta   90.00
_cell.angle_gamma   90.00
#
_symmetry.space_group_name_H-M   'P 1'
#
loop_
_entity.id
_entity.type
_entity.pdbx_description
1 polymer ?
#
loop_
_entity_poly.entity_id
_entity_poly.type
_entity_poly.pdbx_seq_one_letter_code
_entity_poly.pdbx_strand_id
1 'polypeptide(L)'
;NSSFGNEAELLSLIGTFKANGINTIADVVINHRATTAGWFDFPTETYNNVTYTMTSEDVAKNDDGGKALTEAQKEGVQLSSNLDSGEDWDGMRDLDHNSINVQNTVKAYLQMLKDKFGYAGFRYDMVKGYAGKFTALYNKASQPEFSVGEYWDGDINKVKAWIESTKIDGVPTSAAFDFPLRYTVRDAVNNGNWAALDGVGLAKEANYARYAITFVENHDT
;
A
#
# COMPACT_ATOMS: atom_id res chain seq x y z
N ASN A 1 1.38 21.33 2.77
CA ASN A 1 2.32 21.99 1.85
C ASN A 1 3.53 21.10 1.65
N SER A 2 3.97 20.97 0.42
CA SER A 2 5.18 20.25 0.02
C SER A 2 6.00 21.10 -0.94
N SER A 3 7.17 20.60 -1.35
CA SER A 3 7.96 21.22 -2.42
C SER A 3 7.25 21.25 -3.79
N PHE A 4 6.19 20.47 -3.96
CA PHE A 4 5.41 20.40 -5.18
C PHE A 4 4.18 21.29 -5.17
N GLY A 5 3.80 21.87 -4.03
CA GLY A 5 2.65 22.74 -3.94
C GLY A 5 1.90 22.68 -2.61
N ASN A 6 0.77 23.35 -2.58
CA ASN A 6 -0.15 23.40 -1.45
C ASN A 6 -1.48 22.67 -1.74
N GLU A 7 -2.35 22.60 -0.74
CA GLU A 7 -3.63 21.90 -0.83
C GLU A 7 -4.53 22.45 -1.95
N ALA A 8 -4.61 23.77 -2.11
CA ALA A 8 -5.47 24.39 -3.13
C ALA A 8 -4.97 24.07 -4.55
N GLU A 9 -3.65 24.05 -4.74
CA GLU A 9 -3.04 23.65 -6.01
C GLU A 9 -3.28 22.18 -6.34
N LEU A 10 -3.19 21.29 -5.35
CA LEU A 10 -3.51 19.86 -5.51
C LEU A 10 -4.97 19.66 -5.90
N LEU A 11 -5.91 20.32 -5.23
CA LEU A 11 -7.34 20.27 -5.56
C LEU A 11 -7.60 20.77 -6.98
N SER A 12 -6.97 21.89 -7.37
CA SER A 12 -7.05 22.44 -8.72
C SER A 12 -6.51 21.47 -9.77
N LEU A 13 -5.36 20.83 -9.48
CA LEU A 13 -4.75 19.87 -10.38
C LEU A 13 -5.65 18.65 -10.62
N ILE A 14 -6.13 18.02 -9.54
CA ILE A 14 -7.02 16.85 -9.63
C ILE A 14 -8.33 17.21 -10.35
N GLY A 15 -8.90 18.38 -10.03
CA GLY A 15 -10.10 18.88 -10.70
C GLY A 15 -9.87 19.10 -12.21
N THR A 16 -8.71 19.60 -12.60
CA THR A 16 -8.34 19.79 -14.01
C THR A 16 -8.19 18.46 -14.75
N PHE A 17 -7.53 17.48 -14.15
CA PHE A 17 -7.44 16.14 -14.72
C PHE A 17 -8.83 15.53 -14.93
N LYS A 18 -9.67 15.57 -13.90
CA LYS A 18 -11.05 15.04 -13.96
C LYS A 18 -11.89 15.71 -15.03
N ALA A 19 -11.79 17.04 -15.18
CA ALA A 19 -12.50 17.79 -16.22
C ALA A 19 -12.07 17.41 -17.64
N ASN A 20 -10.86 16.84 -17.79
CA ASN A 20 -10.34 16.32 -19.06
C ASN A 20 -10.47 14.78 -19.19
N GLY A 21 -11.31 14.15 -18.37
CA GLY A 21 -11.56 12.71 -18.44
C GLY A 21 -10.40 11.84 -17.91
N ILE A 22 -9.49 12.40 -17.12
CA ILE A 22 -8.36 11.69 -16.54
C ILE A 22 -8.61 11.48 -15.04
N ASN A 23 -8.71 10.22 -14.63
CA ASN A 23 -8.79 9.86 -13.22
C ASN A 23 -7.38 9.81 -12.61
N THR A 24 -7.24 10.37 -11.42
CA THR A 24 -5.99 10.31 -10.65
C THR A 24 -6.12 9.27 -9.55
N ILE A 25 -5.03 8.58 -9.26
CA ILE A 25 -4.93 7.66 -8.11
C ILE A 25 -3.88 8.18 -7.14
N ALA A 26 -4.10 7.99 -5.85
CA ALA A 26 -3.11 8.32 -4.84
C ALA A 26 -2.17 7.14 -4.61
N ASP A 27 -0.88 7.44 -4.49
CA ASP A 27 0.12 6.50 -3.98
C ASP A 27 0.07 6.55 -2.45
N VAL A 28 -0.29 5.43 -1.82
CA VAL A 28 -0.55 5.38 -0.38
C VAL A 28 0.36 4.40 0.31
N VAL A 29 1.13 4.92 1.27
CA VAL A 29 2.03 4.15 2.14
C VAL A 29 1.32 3.93 3.46
N ILE A 30 0.90 2.70 3.71
CA ILE A 30 0.17 2.31 4.93
C ILE A 30 0.81 1.13 5.66
N ASN A 31 1.84 0.52 5.08
CA ASN A 31 2.61 -0.51 5.76
C ASN A 31 3.27 0.05 7.02
N HIS A 32 3.90 1.20 6.89
CA HIS A 32 4.70 1.84 7.92
C HIS A 32 4.41 3.32 8.01
N ARG A 33 4.87 3.94 9.10
CA ARG A 33 4.70 5.38 9.30
C ARG A 33 5.95 6.01 9.90
N ALA A 34 6.30 7.19 9.39
CA ALA A 34 7.35 8.00 9.97
C ALA A 34 6.90 8.64 11.28
N THR A 35 7.82 8.74 12.22
CA THR A 35 7.72 9.52 13.44
C THR A 35 8.40 10.88 13.27
N THR A 36 8.21 11.81 14.19
CA THR A 36 8.74 13.16 14.07
C THR A 36 10.17 13.30 14.58
N ALA A 37 10.54 12.65 15.68
CA ALA A 37 11.87 12.72 16.27
C ALA A 37 12.33 11.41 16.92
N GLY A 38 11.47 10.72 17.68
CA GLY A 38 11.76 9.48 18.38
C GLY A 38 11.24 8.26 17.64
N TRP A 39 11.17 7.12 18.35
CA TRP A 39 10.68 5.87 17.79
C TRP A 39 9.15 5.80 17.70
N PHE A 40 8.43 6.51 18.59
CA PHE A 40 6.98 6.36 18.72
C PHE A 40 6.21 7.68 18.79
N ASP A 41 6.84 8.80 18.49
CA ASP A 41 6.22 10.13 18.48
C ASP A 41 5.51 10.42 17.13
N PHE A 42 4.46 9.68 16.87
CA PHE A 42 3.67 9.86 15.65
C PHE A 42 2.96 11.21 15.63
N PRO A 43 2.90 11.87 14.44
CA PRO A 43 2.13 13.09 14.31
C PRO A 43 0.64 12.80 14.51
N THR A 44 -0.03 13.72 15.20
CA THR A 44 -1.49 13.71 15.37
C THR A 44 -2.15 14.44 14.23
N GLU A 45 -3.23 13.89 13.69
CA GLU A 45 -3.97 14.42 12.56
C GLU A 45 -5.46 14.56 12.89
N THR A 46 -6.13 15.49 12.24
CA THR A 46 -7.57 15.71 12.43
C THR A 46 -8.28 15.69 11.08
N TYR A 47 -9.31 14.86 10.98
CA TYR A 47 -10.20 14.82 9.82
C TYR A 47 -11.65 14.67 10.28
N ASN A 48 -12.55 15.46 9.71
CA ASN A 48 -13.99 15.48 10.06
C ASN A 48 -14.25 15.63 11.57
N ASN A 49 -13.50 16.53 12.23
CA ASN A 49 -13.55 16.76 13.68
C ASN A 49 -13.18 15.56 14.56
N VAL A 50 -12.58 14.55 14.00
CA VAL A 50 -12.03 13.40 14.72
C VAL A 50 -10.50 13.50 14.70
N THR A 51 -9.89 13.35 15.87
CA THR A 51 -8.44 13.34 16.02
C THR A 51 -7.93 11.89 15.98
N TYR A 52 -6.91 11.67 15.18
CA TYR A 52 -6.24 10.38 15.00
C TYR A 52 -4.81 10.50 15.51
N THR A 53 -4.46 9.68 16.48
CA THR A 53 -3.12 9.59 17.05
C THR A 53 -2.71 8.13 17.12
N MET A 54 -1.57 7.79 16.55
CA MET A 54 -0.93 6.49 16.74
C MET A 54 0.06 6.56 17.90
N THR A 55 0.31 5.42 18.52
CA THR A 55 1.23 5.26 19.65
C THR A 55 2.12 4.05 19.42
N SER A 56 3.02 3.75 20.33
CA SER A 56 3.83 2.54 20.30
C SER A 56 2.97 1.25 20.25
N GLU A 57 1.76 1.26 20.83
CA GLU A 57 0.84 0.11 20.81
C GLU A 57 0.25 -0.19 19.41
N ASP A 58 0.45 0.71 18.45
CA ASP A 58 0.06 0.55 17.06
C ASP A 58 1.20 0.03 16.15
N VAL A 59 2.37 -0.21 16.74
CA VAL A 59 3.57 -0.74 16.04
C VAL A 59 3.65 -2.25 16.24
N ALA A 60 3.95 -2.98 15.17
CA ALA A 60 4.10 -4.43 15.20
C ALA A 60 5.23 -4.85 16.16
N LYS A 61 5.03 -5.94 16.91
CA LYS A 61 5.95 -6.36 17.96
C LYS A 61 7.35 -6.71 17.46
N ASN A 62 7.47 -7.19 16.24
CA ASN A 62 8.73 -7.59 15.59
C ASN A 62 9.33 -6.52 14.67
N ASP A 63 8.77 -5.33 14.62
CA ASP A 63 9.22 -4.22 13.77
C ASP A 63 10.74 -4.00 13.86
N ASP A 64 11.38 -3.77 12.71
CA ASP A 64 12.83 -3.63 12.54
C ASP A 64 13.64 -4.83 13.09
N GLY A 65 13.16 -6.06 12.87
CA GLY A 65 13.80 -7.26 13.39
C GLY A 65 13.81 -7.33 14.93
N GLY A 66 12.87 -6.65 15.59
CA GLY A 66 12.73 -6.53 17.04
C GLY A 66 13.49 -5.36 17.67
N LYS A 67 14.07 -4.46 16.88
CA LYS A 67 14.69 -3.23 17.41
C LYS A 67 13.65 -2.33 18.09
N ALA A 68 12.45 -2.22 17.50
CA ALA A 68 11.36 -1.45 18.08
C ALA A 68 11.02 -1.94 19.51
N LEU A 69 11.05 -3.25 19.75
CA LEU A 69 10.84 -3.78 21.11
C LEU A 69 11.93 -3.34 22.09
N THR A 70 13.18 -3.28 21.62
CA THR A 70 14.31 -2.80 22.44
C THR A 70 14.15 -1.31 22.78
N GLU A 71 13.74 -0.50 21.80
CA GLU A 71 13.51 0.94 22.04
C GLU A 71 12.29 1.18 22.94
N ALA A 72 11.22 0.42 22.76
CA ALA A 72 10.04 0.49 23.63
C ALA A 72 10.40 0.18 25.10
N GLN A 73 11.27 -0.80 25.33
CA GLN A 73 11.75 -1.11 26.69
C GLN A 73 12.57 0.04 27.30
N LYS A 74 13.42 0.72 26.49
CA LYS A 74 14.20 1.88 26.93
C LYS A 74 13.29 3.07 27.28
N GLU A 75 12.25 3.30 26.51
CA GLU A 75 11.30 4.39 26.71
C GLU A 75 10.22 4.06 27.77
N GLY A 76 10.15 2.81 28.24
CA GLY A 76 9.15 2.35 29.20
C GLY A 76 7.72 2.30 28.64
N VAL A 77 7.59 2.13 27.33
CA VAL A 77 6.32 1.98 26.61
C VAL A 77 6.09 0.54 26.13
N GLN A 78 4.86 0.23 25.70
CA GLN A 78 4.52 -1.08 25.18
C GLN A 78 4.27 -1.01 23.67
N LEU A 79 4.68 -2.05 22.95
CA LEU A 79 4.28 -2.27 21.57
C LEU A 79 2.97 -3.04 21.50
N SER A 80 2.40 -3.16 20.31
CA SER A 80 1.34 -4.13 20.05
C SER A 80 1.77 -5.54 20.50
N SER A 81 0.81 -6.35 20.93
CA SER A 81 1.05 -7.76 21.20
C SER A 81 1.17 -8.61 19.91
N ASN A 82 0.75 -8.08 18.77
CA ASN A 82 0.75 -8.78 17.51
C ASN A 82 2.10 -8.67 16.80
N LEU A 83 2.43 -9.71 16.06
CA LEU A 83 3.50 -9.66 15.07
C LEU A 83 2.96 -8.97 13.81
N ASP A 84 3.89 -8.50 12.98
CA ASP A 84 3.56 -8.06 11.64
C ASP A 84 2.77 -9.14 10.89
N SER A 85 1.80 -8.71 10.10
CA SER A 85 0.95 -9.62 9.35
C SER A 85 1.49 -9.97 7.96
N GLY A 86 2.62 -9.41 7.59
CA GLY A 86 3.38 -9.62 6.36
C GLY A 86 4.88 -9.70 6.60
N GLU A 87 5.64 -9.17 5.65
CA GLU A 87 7.10 -9.11 5.74
C GLU A 87 7.52 -7.87 6.53
N ASP A 88 8.39 -8.05 7.51
CA ASP A 88 9.03 -6.97 8.28
C ASP A 88 9.90 -6.10 7.37
N TRP A 89 9.88 -4.80 7.56
CA TRP A 89 10.67 -3.84 6.78
C TRP A 89 11.49 -2.90 7.68
N ASP A 90 12.80 -2.95 7.53
CA ASP A 90 13.74 -2.11 8.27
C ASP A 90 13.68 -0.66 7.77
N GLY A 91 13.15 0.24 8.58
CA GLY A 91 13.15 1.65 8.20
C GLY A 91 12.28 2.54 9.07
N MET A 92 11.00 2.61 8.78
CA MET A 92 10.00 3.30 9.59
C MET A 92 9.16 2.28 10.36
N ARG A 93 8.31 2.77 11.26
CA ARG A 93 7.54 1.87 12.15
C ARG A 93 6.46 1.13 11.38
N ASP A 94 6.59 -0.20 11.30
CA ASP A 94 5.58 -1.07 10.70
C ASP A 94 4.31 -1.08 11.55
N LEU A 95 3.19 -0.76 10.91
CA LEU A 95 1.92 -0.59 11.61
C LEU A 95 1.25 -1.96 11.85
N ASP A 96 0.78 -2.18 13.06
CA ASP A 96 -0.05 -3.33 13.36
C ASP A 96 -1.46 -3.17 12.78
N HIS A 97 -1.69 -3.71 11.61
CA HIS A 97 -3.00 -3.68 10.96
C HIS A 97 -4.11 -4.45 11.70
N ASN A 98 -3.79 -5.24 12.74
CA ASN A 98 -4.79 -5.81 13.61
C ASN A 98 -5.28 -4.80 14.67
N SER A 99 -4.54 -3.70 14.91
CA SER A 99 -5.00 -2.61 15.76
C SER A 99 -6.22 -1.92 15.14
N ILE A 100 -7.28 -1.78 15.94
CA ILE A 100 -8.47 -1.02 15.53
C ILE A 100 -8.15 0.47 15.32
N ASN A 101 -7.20 1.01 16.09
CA ASN A 101 -6.76 2.39 15.93
C ASN A 101 -6.06 2.60 14.58
N VAL A 102 -5.14 1.70 14.20
CA VAL A 102 -4.51 1.71 12.86
C VAL A 102 -5.57 1.60 11.77
N GLN A 103 -6.48 0.62 11.87
CA GLN A 103 -7.54 0.45 10.88
C GLN A 103 -8.41 1.69 10.71
N ASN A 104 -8.82 2.32 11.81
CA ASN A 104 -9.66 3.52 11.76
C ASN A 104 -8.89 4.72 11.19
N THR A 105 -7.63 4.88 11.54
CA THR A 105 -6.76 5.94 11.01
C THR A 105 -6.54 5.77 9.50
N VAL A 106 -6.23 4.57 9.04
CA VAL A 106 -6.05 4.28 7.61
C VAL A 106 -7.35 4.50 6.83
N LYS A 107 -8.50 4.02 7.35
CA LYS A 107 -9.80 4.26 6.70
C LYS A 107 -10.10 5.76 6.57
N ALA A 108 -9.84 6.54 7.62
CA ALA A 108 -10.05 7.98 7.57
C ALA A 108 -9.11 8.67 6.58
N TYR A 109 -7.84 8.25 6.52
CA TYR A 109 -6.86 8.74 5.54
C TYR A 109 -7.32 8.48 4.10
N LEU A 110 -7.72 7.26 3.78
CA LEU A 110 -8.18 6.91 2.44
C LEU A 110 -9.49 7.63 2.07
N GLN A 111 -10.41 7.77 3.03
CA GLN A 111 -11.62 8.54 2.84
C GLN A 111 -11.32 10.02 2.57
N MET A 112 -10.38 10.62 3.31
CA MET A 112 -9.93 11.99 3.07
C MET A 112 -9.36 12.16 1.66
N LEU A 113 -8.52 11.24 1.20
CA LEU A 113 -7.96 11.27 -0.17
C LEU A 113 -9.07 11.24 -1.23
N LYS A 114 -10.08 10.43 -1.03
CA LYS A 114 -11.19 10.29 -1.97
C LYS A 114 -12.18 11.45 -1.87
N ASP A 115 -12.70 11.74 -0.68
CA ASP A 115 -13.83 12.65 -0.49
C ASP A 115 -13.41 14.12 -0.52
N LYS A 116 -12.25 14.45 0.05
CA LYS A 116 -11.72 15.80 0.08
C LYS A 116 -10.93 16.16 -1.17
N PHE A 117 -10.00 15.27 -1.58
CA PHE A 117 -9.11 15.56 -2.70
C PHE A 117 -9.64 15.08 -4.06
N GLY A 118 -10.51 14.07 -4.08
CA GLY A 118 -11.15 13.60 -5.31
C GLY A 118 -10.36 12.56 -6.09
N TYR A 119 -9.43 11.87 -5.44
CA TYR A 119 -8.74 10.72 -6.03
C TYR A 119 -9.77 9.61 -6.36
N ALA A 120 -9.64 9.02 -7.53
CA ALA A 120 -10.52 7.93 -7.97
C ALA A 120 -10.11 6.58 -7.40
N GLY A 121 -8.84 6.42 -7.01
CA GLY A 121 -8.34 5.15 -6.53
C GLY A 121 -6.98 5.25 -5.85
N PHE A 122 -6.41 4.07 -5.57
CA PHE A 122 -5.17 3.95 -4.81
C PHE A 122 -4.17 2.98 -5.46
N ARG A 123 -2.90 3.34 -5.41
CA ARG A 123 -1.78 2.42 -5.47
C ARG A 123 -1.31 2.20 -4.04
N TYR A 124 -1.41 0.97 -3.56
CA TYR A 124 -0.92 0.59 -2.24
C TYR A 124 0.55 0.19 -2.33
N ASP A 125 1.40 0.98 -1.67
CA ASP A 125 2.82 0.73 -1.54
C ASP A 125 3.10 -0.50 -0.69
N MET A 126 4.15 -1.25 -1.04
CA MET A 126 4.74 -2.31 -0.23
C MET A 126 3.73 -3.27 0.43
N VAL A 127 2.79 -3.80 -0.37
CA VAL A 127 1.72 -4.67 0.16
C VAL A 127 2.19 -6.07 0.60
N LYS A 128 3.48 -6.38 0.50
CA LYS A 128 4.07 -7.56 1.13
C LYS A 128 4.18 -7.41 2.64
N GLY A 129 4.28 -6.19 3.15
CA GLY A 129 4.47 -5.90 4.55
C GLY A 129 3.22 -6.10 5.41
N TYR A 130 2.03 -6.33 4.81
CA TYR A 130 0.81 -6.63 5.56
C TYR A 130 -0.12 -7.56 4.80
N ALA A 131 -0.97 -8.30 5.53
CA ALA A 131 -1.87 -9.28 4.92
C ALA A 131 -2.90 -8.62 4.00
N GLY A 132 -3.11 -9.17 2.79
CA GLY A 132 -4.02 -8.61 1.77
C GLY A 132 -5.48 -8.45 2.21
N LYS A 133 -5.92 -9.17 3.25
CA LYS A 133 -7.24 -8.96 3.89
C LYS A 133 -7.43 -7.52 4.39
N PHE A 134 -6.34 -6.83 4.74
CA PHE A 134 -6.42 -5.43 5.17
C PHE A 134 -6.60 -4.48 3.98
N THR A 135 -5.97 -4.75 2.83
CA THR A 135 -6.31 -4.06 1.57
C THR A 135 -7.79 -4.21 1.26
N ALA A 136 -8.34 -5.44 1.39
CA ALA A 136 -9.77 -5.68 1.21
C ALA A 136 -10.63 -4.87 2.19
N LEU A 137 -10.24 -4.84 3.47
CA LEU A 137 -10.94 -4.06 4.51
C LEU A 137 -10.98 -2.57 4.17
N TYR A 138 -9.86 -2.02 3.72
CA TYR A 138 -9.72 -0.61 3.37
C TYR A 138 -10.47 -0.25 2.08
N ASN A 139 -10.40 -1.10 1.07
CA ASN A 139 -11.17 -0.94 -0.17
C ASN A 139 -12.68 -1.03 0.09
N LYS A 140 -13.12 -1.92 1.00
CA LYS A 140 -14.53 -1.98 1.41
C LYS A 140 -15.00 -0.67 2.06
N ALA A 141 -14.15 -0.05 2.87
CA ALA A 141 -14.48 1.19 3.56
C ALA A 141 -14.47 2.41 2.64
N SER A 142 -13.46 2.54 1.79
CA SER A 142 -13.25 3.71 0.92
C SER A 142 -13.89 3.60 -0.46
N GLN A 143 -14.20 2.39 -0.93
CA GLN A 143 -14.82 2.10 -2.23
C GLN A 143 -14.14 2.83 -3.41
N PRO A 144 -12.83 2.60 -3.66
CA PRO A 144 -12.13 3.20 -4.78
C PRO A 144 -12.65 2.64 -6.11
N GLU A 145 -12.63 3.45 -7.18
CA GLU A 145 -12.91 3.01 -8.55
C GLU A 145 -11.80 2.10 -9.08
N PHE A 146 -10.57 2.28 -8.58
CA PHE A 146 -9.40 1.51 -8.96
C PHE A 146 -8.49 1.27 -7.75
N SER A 147 -7.95 0.05 -7.66
CA SER A 147 -7.00 -0.33 -6.63
C SER A 147 -5.91 -1.23 -7.22
N VAL A 148 -4.67 -0.93 -6.94
CA VAL A 148 -3.52 -1.76 -7.30
C VAL A 148 -2.54 -1.84 -6.15
N GLY A 149 -2.02 -3.03 -5.88
CA GLY A 149 -0.99 -3.25 -4.86
C GLY A 149 0.37 -3.53 -5.47
N GLU A 150 1.38 -2.99 -4.83
CA GLU A 150 2.77 -3.28 -5.15
C GLU A 150 3.23 -4.53 -4.40
N TYR A 151 2.86 -5.69 -4.91
CA TYR A 151 3.39 -6.96 -4.43
C TYR A 151 4.68 -7.31 -5.19
N TRP A 152 5.80 -6.82 -4.72
CA TRP A 152 7.10 -6.92 -5.39
C TRP A 152 7.69 -8.33 -5.30
N ASP A 153 7.27 -9.21 -6.18
CA ASP A 153 7.77 -10.59 -6.24
C ASP A 153 7.75 -11.11 -7.68
N GLY A 154 8.80 -11.87 -8.06
CA GLY A 154 8.88 -12.54 -9.36
C GLY A 154 8.08 -13.84 -9.43
N ASP A 155 7.66 -14.40 -8.29
CA ASP A 155 6.84 -15.61 -8.24
C ASP A 155 5.36 -15.27 -8.46
N ILE A 156 4.86 -15.65 -9.63
CA ILE A 156 3.47 -15.43 -10.02
C ILE A 156 2.46 -16.05 -9.03
N ASN A 157 2.79 -17.16 -8.38
CA ASN A 157 1.89 -17.80 -7.43
C ASN A 157 1.73 -16.99 -6.16
N LYS A 158 2.79 -16.31 -5.71
CA LYS A 158 2.73 -15.39 -4.57
C LYS A 158 1.88 -14.17 -4.91
N VAL A 159 2.08 -13.56 -6.09
CA VAL A 159 1.28 -12.41 -6.54
C VAL A 159 -0.20 -12.81 -6.65
N LYS A 160 -0.50 -13.98 -7.24
CA LYS A 160 -1.87 -14.52 -7.29
C LYS A 160 -2.45 -14.75 -5.90
N ALA A 161 -1.70 -15.34 -4.99
CA ALA A 161 -2.15 -15.57 -3.61
C ALA A 161 -2.48 -14.26 -2.88
N TRP A 162 -1.68 -13.20 -3.12
CA TRP A 162 -1.99 -11.89 -2.58
C TRP A 162 -3.30 -11.33 -3.16
N ILE A 163 -3.50 -11.37 -4.49
CA ILE A 163 -4.76 -10.94 -5.13
C ILE A 163 -5.95 -11.70 -4.51
N GLU A 164 -5.82 -13.01 -4.36
CA GLU A 164 -6.86 -13.85 -3.73
C GLU A 164 -7.18 -13.44 -2.30
N SER A 165 -6.16 -13.01 -1.53
CA SER A 165 -6.32 -12.56 -0.14
C SER A 165 -7.03 -11.21 -0.01
N THR A 166 -7.19 -10.45 -1.12
CA THR A 166 -7.95 -9.19 -1.13
C THR A 166 -9.43 -9.38 -1.41
N LYS A 167 -9.96 -10.62 -1.43
CA LYS A 167 -11.35 -10.89 -1.77
C LYS A 167 -12.35 -10.40 -0.73
N ILE A 168 -13.44 -9.82 -1.26
CA ILE A 168 -14.70 -9.58 -0.54
C ILE A 168 -15.79 -10.32 -1.30
N ASP A 169 -16.57 -11.13 -0.62
CA ASP A 169 -17.66 -11.92 -1.21
C ASP A 169 -17.20 -12.72 -2.46
N GLY A 170 -15.98 -13.26 -2.40
CA GLY A 170 -15.40 -14.08 -3.46
C GLY A 170 -14.76 -13.31 -4.62
N VAL A 171 -14.79 -11.96 -4.61
CA VAL A 171 -14.23 -11.12 -5.68
C VAL A 171 -13.01 -10.36 -5.17
N PRO A 172 -11.83 -10.46 -5.84
CA PRO A 172 -10.67 -9.63 -5.51
C PRO A 172 -10.99 -8.14 -5.64
N THR A 173 -10.57 -7.36 -4.67
CA THR A 173 -10.81 -5.91 -4.61
C THR A 173 -9.62 -5.08 -5.06
N SER A 174 -8.48 -5.72 -5.35
CA SER A 174 -7.28 -5.04 -5.84
C SER A 174 -6.63 -5.82 -6.98
N ALA A 175 -6.13 -5.09 -7.96
CA ALA A 175 -5.17 -5.56 -8.94
C ALA A 175 -3.76 -5.60 -8.32
N ALA A 176 -2.80 -6.17 -9.03
CA ALA A 176 -1.38 -6.13 -8.67
C ALA A 176 -0.53 -5.75 -9.88
N PHE A 177 0.63 -5.13 -9.63
CA PHE A 177 1.65 -4.97 -10.66
C PHE A 177 2.20 -6.33 -11.09
N ASP A 178 2.32 -6.53 -12.40
CA ASP A 178 2.80 -7.79 -12.98
C ASP A 178 4.34 -7.84 -12.97
N PHE A 179 4.91 -7.93 -11.77
CA PHE A 179 6.36 -8.08 -11.58
C PHE A 179 6.92 -9.34 -12.25
N PRO A 180 6.22 -10.50 -12.26
CA PRO A 180 6.68 -11.68 -13.03
C PRO A 180 6.92 -11.37 -14.51
N LEU A 181 6.00 -10.66 -15.16
CA LEU A 181 6.17 -10.22 -16.55
C LEU A 181 7.32 -9.21 -16.67
N ARG A 182 7.38 -8.22 -15.81
CA ARG A 182 8.41 -7.18 -15.80
C ARG A 182 9.83 -7.78 -15.75
N TYR A 183 10.05 -8.74 -14.85
CA TYR A 183 11.35 -9.41 -14.77
C TYR A 183 11.68 -10.19 -16.05
N THR A 184 10.72 -10.89 -16.62
CA THR A 184 10.93 -11.62 -17.87
C THR A 184 11.19 -10.68 -19.04
N VAL A 185 10.51 -9.51 -19.12
CA VAL A 185 10.79 -8.49 -20.13
C VAL A 185 12.22 -7.96 -20.00
N ARG A 186 12.63 -7.59 -18.78
CA ARG A 186 14.01 -7.13 -18.51
C ARG A 186 15.04 -8.18 -18.97
N ASP A 187 14.84 -9.43 -18.60
CA ASP A 187 15.78 -10.51 -18.89
C ASP A 187 15.78 -10.85 -20.40
N ALA A 188 14.62 -10.78 -21.06
CA ALA A 188 14.54 -10.95 -22.53
C ALA A 188 15.31 -9.85 -23.28
N VAL A 189 15.17 -8.60 -22.83
CA VAL A 189 15.94 -7.46 -23.40
C VAL A 189 17.44 -7.64 -23.20
N ASN A 190 17.85 -7.98 -21.98
CA ASN A 190 19.27 -8.10 -21.64
C ASN A 190 19.98 -9.29 -22.33
N ASN A 191 19.24 -10.38 -22.54
CA ASN A 191 19.80 -11.65 -23.01
C ASN A 191 19.37 -12.01 -24.45
N GLY A 192 18.50 -11.22 -25.10
CA GLY A 192 17.96 -11.50 -26.44
C GLY A 192 17.00 -12.69 -26.48
N ASN A 193 16.50 -13.19 -25.33
CA ASN A 193 15.61 -14.34 -25.26
C ASN A 193 14.13 -13.95 -25.31
N TRP A 194 13.68 -13.46 -26.45
CA TRP A 194 12.30 -13.02 -26.66
C TRP A 194 11.25 -14.13 -26.56
N ALA A 195 11.64 -15.38 -26.80
CA ALA A 195 10.74 -16.53 -26.65
C ALA A 195 10.26 -16.73 -25.21
N ALA A 196 11.01 -16.25 -24.22
CA ALA A 196 10.64 -16.32 -22.81
C ALA A 196 9.38 -15.49 -22.48
N LEU A 197 8.98 -14.55 -23.33
CA LEU A 197 7.76 -13.75 -23.15
C LEU A 197 6.47 -14.49 -23.49
N ASP A 198 6.56 -15.65 -24.12
CA ASP A 198 5.36 -16.42 -24.45
C ASP A 198 4.78 -17.09 -23.20
N GLY A 199 3.52 -16.79 -22.92
CA GLY A 199 2.78 -17.41 -21.82
C GLY A 199 3.17 -16.98 -20.41
N VAL A 200 3.86 -15.85 -20.22
CA VAL A 200 4.36 -15.39 -18.92
C VAL A 200 3.54 -14.23 -18.35
N GLY A 201 3.55 -14.08 -17.02
CA GLY A 201 2.91 -12.99 -16.27
C GLY A 201 1.42 -13.22 -15.99
N LEU A 202 0.89 -12.39 -15.11
CA LEU A 202 -0.54 -12.40 -14.74
C LEU A 202 -1.44 -12.12 -15.94
N ALA A 203 -1.00 -11.30 -16.88
CA ALA A 203 -1.77 -10.92 -18.06
C ALA A 203 -2.11 -12.13 -18.98
N LYS A 204 -1.37 -13.23 -18.89
CA LYS A 204 -1.63 -14.48 -19.63
C LYS A 204 -2.52 -15.47 -18.88
N GLU A 205 -2.73 -15.26 -17.59
CA GLU A 205 -3.57 -16.12 -16.75
C GLU A 205 -5.04 -15.73 -16.88
N ALA A 206 -5.88 -16.56 -17.49
CA ALA A 206 -7.26 -16.24 -17.83
C ALA A 206 -8.08 -15.63 -16.67
N ASN A 207 -7.88 -16.13 -15.44
CA ASN A 207 -8.61 -15.66 -14.27
C ASN A 207 -7.99 -14.40 -13.62
N TYR A 208 -6.74 -14.05 -13.99
CA TYR A 208 -6.00 -12.95 -13.37
C TYR A 208 -5.68 -11.80 -14.33
N ALA A 209 -5.87 -11.97 -15.64
CA ALA A 209 -5.57 -10.95 -16.64
C ALA A 209 -6.22 -9.60 -16.34
N ARG A 210 -7.46 -9.61 -15.82
CA ARG A 210 -8.17 -8.38 -15.43
C ARG A 210 -7.58 -7.67 -14.19
N TYR A 211 -6.73 -8.36 -13.44
CA TYR A 211 -6.05 -7.84 -12.25
C TYR A 211 -4.57 -7.57 -12.51
N ALA A 212 -4.09 -7.75 -13.74
CA ALA A 212 -2.70 -7.55 -14.12
C ALA A 212 -2.47 -6.08 -14.53
N ILE A 213 -1.62 -5.37 -13.79
CA ILE A 213 -1.13 -4.05 -14.19
C ILE A 213 0.28 -4.23 -14.73
N THR A 214 0.38 -4.32 -16.05
CA THR A 214 1.66 -4.52 -16.73
C THR A 214 2.46 -3.23 -16.77
N PHE A 215 3.78 -3.34 -16.62
CA PHE A 215 4.70 -2.21 -16.68
C PHE A 215 6.09 -2.69 -17.11
N VAL A 216 6.92 -1.75 -17.58
CA VAL A 216 8.31 -2.00 -17.96
C VAL A 216 9.25 -1.44 -16.91
N GLU A 217 8.95 -0.23 -16.45
CA GLU A 217 9.75 0.55 -15.51
C GLU A 217 8.83 1.32 -14.55
N ASN A 218 9.28 1.60 -13.35
CA ASN A 218 8.67 2.49 -12.38
C ASN A 218 9.77 3.32 -11.68
N HIS A 219 9.42 4.13 -10.68
CA HIS A 219 10.33 5.01 -9.96
C HIS A 219 11.38 4.27 -9.08
N ASP A 220 11.20 2.96 -8.84
CA ASP A 220 12.08 2.12 -8.02
C ASP A 220 12.91 1.12 -8.84
N THR A 221 12.78 1.12 -10.21
CA THR A 221 13.44 0.11 -11.07
C THR A 221 14.24 0.69 -12.21
#